data_0a4d61205ea08b41bf752899f7052e79
#
_entry.id   0a4d61205ea08b41bf752899f7052e79
#
_cell.length_a   1.000
_cell.length_b   1.000
_cell.length_c   1.000
_cell.angle_alpha   90.00
_cell.angle_beta   90.00
_cell.angle_gamma   90.00
#
_symmetry.space_group_name_H-M   'P 1'
#
loop_
_entity.id
_entity.type
_entity.pdbx_description
1 polymer ?
#
loop_
_entity_poly.entity_id
_entity_poly.type
_entity_poly.pdbx_seq_one_letter_code
_entity_poly.pdbx_strand_id
1 'polypeptide(L)'
;MPIMNFTSDVRNNVVVVTSMVEKLDTHTAPDLKSVFTFENKNGQNKILLDLTKTKFCDSSGLSAILVANRLCKDTNGAFAIAGAQPVVLKMIEIAQLDRVFRIFQSVEEALADFE
;
A
#
# COMPACT_ATOMS: atom_id res chain seq x y z
N MET A 1 3.45 -25.37 -1.46
CA MET A 1 3.97 -24.10 -0.92
C MET A 1 2.90 -23.03 -1.02
N PRO A 2 2.56 -22.38 0.09
CA PRO A 2 1.62 -21.27 -0.01
C PRO A 2 2.24 -20.13 -0.83
N ILE A 3 1.45 -19.58 -1.74
CA ILE A 3 1.85 -18.41 -2.51
C ILE A 3 1.53 -17.19 -1.65
N MET A 4 2.55 -16.38 -1.37
CA MET A 4 2.34 -15.15 -0.60
C MET A 4 1.92 -14.04 -1.54
N ASN A 5 0.71 -13.52 -1.33
CA ASN A 5 0.18 -12.41 -2.11
C ASN A 5 0.84 -11.08 -1.75
N PHE A 6 1.24 -10.94 -0.50
CA PHE A 6 1.86 -9.71 0.00
C PHE A 6 3.01 -10.08 0.92
N THR A 7 4.12 -9.35 0.81
CA THR A 7 5.28 -9.53 1.68
C THR A 7 5.53 -8.25 2.46
N SER A 8 6.15 -8.38 3.63
CA SER A 8 6.50 -7.24 4.48
C SER A 8 7.98 -7.27 4.79
N ASP A 9 8.61 -6.11 4.74
CA ASP A 9 10.02 -5.94 5.04
C ASP A 9 10.24 -4.57 5.68
N VAL A 10 11.05 -4.49 6.72
CA VAL A 10 11.30 -3.21 7.40
C VAL A 10 12.58 -2.60 6.85
N ARG A 11 12.48 -1.36 6.36
CA ARG A 11 13.62 -0.57 5.88
C ARG A 11 13.53 0.83 6.45
N ASN A 12 14.55 1.27 7.15
CA ASN A 12 14.63 2.63 7.72
C ASN A 12 13.41 2.97 8.57
N ASN A 13 12.94 2.02 9.39
CA ASN A 13 11.77 2.15 10.26
C ASN A 13 10.44 2.25 9.50
N VAL A 14 10.45 1.91 8.21
CA VAL A 14 9.24 1.88 7.39
C VAL A 14 8.96 0.43 7.00
N VAL A 15 7.73 -0.02 7.17
CA VAL A 15 7.32 -1.34 6.68
C VAL A 15 7.00 -1.21 5.21
N VAL A 16 7.77 -1.88 4.36
CA VAL A 16 7.50 -1.94 2.93
C VAL A 16 6.67 -3.18 2.66
N VAL A 17 5.41 -2.97 2.33
CA VAL A 17 4.50 -4.05 1.94
C VAL A 17 4.53 -4.13 0.42
N THR A 18 4.97 -5.26 -0.12
CA THR A 18 5.04 -5.46 -1.56
C THR A 18 3.86 -6.30 -2.01
N SER A 19 3.08 -5.76 -2.95
CA SER A 19 2.00 -6.50 -3.58
C SER A 19 2.58 -7.42 -4.65
N MET A 20 2.37 -8.71 -4.49
CA MET A 20 2.84 -9.73 -5.44
C MET A 20 1.74 -10.14 -6.41
N VAL A 21 0.54 -9.57 -6.25
CA VAL A 21 -0.61 -9.92 -7.10
C VAL A 21 -0.70 -8.98 -8.29
N GLU A 22 -1.11 -9.51 -9.42
CA GLU A 22 -1.36 -8.70 -10.61
C GLU A 22 -2.66 -7.90 -10.48
N LYS A 23 -3.65 -8.47 -9.80
CA LYS A 23 -4.97 -7.85 -9.61
C LYS A 23 -5.25 -7.67 -8.12
N LEU A 24 -5.44 -6.44 -7.73
CA LEU A 24 -5.86 -6.11 -6.37
C LEU A 24 -7.37 -5.87 -6.41
N ASP A 25 -8.13 -6.92 -6.08
CA ASP A 25 -9.58 -6.97 -6.27
C ASP A 25 -10.26 -7.59 -5.04
N THR A 26 -11.53 -8.00 -5.19
CA THR A 26 -12.31 -8.58 -4.10
C THR A 26 -11.69 -9.85 -3.52
N HIS A 27 -10.90 -10.58 -4.32
CA HIS A 27 -10.28 -11.83 -3.87
C HIS A 27 -9.00 -11.59 -3.05
N THR A 28 -8.28 -10.52 -3.35
CA THR A 28 -6.98 -10.25 -2.73
C THR A 28 -7.01 -9.11 -1.71
N ALA A 29 -7.98 -8.20 -1.83
CA ALA A 29 -8.07 -7.05 -0.93
C ALA A 29 -8.19 -7.41 0.56
N PRO A 30 -8.95 -8.45 0.96
CA PRO A 30 -9.03 -8.81 2.38
C PRO A 30 -7.68 -9.20 2.98
N ASP A 31 -6.84 -9.89 2.22
CA ASP A 31 -5.49 -10.25 2.67
C ASP A 31 -4.64 -9.01 2.88
N LEU A 32 -4.75 -8.03 1.98
CA LEU A 32 -4.00 -6.78 2.12
C LEU A 32 -4.43 -6.01 3.36
N LYS A 33 -5.74 -5.94 3.62
CA LYS A 33 -6.26 -5.32 4.85
C LYS A 33 -5.69 -5.98 6.09
N SER A 34 -5.63 -7.32 6.07
CA SER A 34 -5.10 -8.09 7.20
C SER A 34 -3.63 -7.78 7.45
N VAL A 35 -2.84 -7.65 6.38
CA VAL A 35 -1.42 -7.31 6.51
C VAL A 35 -1.26 -5.93 7.15
N PHE A 36 -1.99 -4.94 6.67
CA PHE A 36 -1.91 -3.59 7.22
C PHE A 36 -2.34 -3.56 8.68
N THR A 37 -3.43 -4.22 9.02
CA THR A 37 -3.93 -4.27 10.38
C THR A 37 -2.93 -4.94 11.32
N PHE A 38 -2.35 -6.05 10.87
CA PHE A 38 -1.34 -6.79 11.64
C PHE A 38 -0.12 -5.91 11.92
N GLU A 39 0.43 -5.26 10.89
CA GLU A 39 1.61 -4.43 11.06
C GLU A 39 1.33 -3.24 11.98
N ASN A 40 0.19 -2.61 11.83
CA ASN A 40 -0.17 -1.46 12.66
C ASN A 40 -0.37 -1.85 14.13
N LYS A 41 -0.98 -3.01 14.39
CA LYS A 41 -1.14 -3.53 15.75
C LYS A 41 0.19 -3.83 16.42
N ASN A 42 1.20 -4.15 15.62
CA ASN A 42 2.55 -4.42 16.14
C ASN A 42 3.40 -3.15 16.24
N GLY A 43 2.77 -1.99 16.21
CA GLY A 43 3.44 -0.73 16.42
C GLY A 43 4.00 -0.06 15.17
N GLN A 44 3.74 -0.64 13.98
CA GLN A 44 4.25 -0.08 12.73
C GLN A 44 3.26 0.93 12.19
N ASN A 45 3.61 2.20 12.28
CA ASN A 45 2.75 3.28 11.78
C ASN A 45 3.31 4.02 10.57
N LYS A 46 4.44 3.55 10.03
CA LYS A 46 5.02 4.06 8.78
C LYS A 46 5.01 2.91 7.79
N ILE A 47 4.12 2.98 6.81
CA ILE A 47 3.89 1.90 5.86
C ILE A 47 4.00 2.43 4.45
N LEU A 48 4.75 1.71 3.62
CA LEU A 48 4.90 1.98 2.19
C LEU A 48 4.37 0.78 1.43
N LEU A 49 3.43 1.02 0.52
CA LEU A 49 2.88 -0.04 -0.33
C LEU A 49 3.54 0.02 -1.70
N ASP A 50 4.27 -1.03 -2.05
CA ASP A 50 4.92 -1.18 -3.34
C ASP A 50 3.96 -1.89 -4.29
N LEU A 51 3.50 -1.19 -5.33
CA LEU A 51 2.56 -1.69 -6.33
C LEU A 51 3.22 -1.98 -7.68
N THR A 52 4.54 -2.11 -7.71
CA THR A 52 5.27 -2.30 -8.97
C THR A 52 4.76 -3.49 -9.78
N LYS A 53 4.36 -4.56 -9.11
CA LYS A 53 3.91 -5.79 -9.77
C LYS A 53 2.41 -5.85 -10.02
N THR A 54 1.65 -4.89 -9.48
CA THR A 54 0.19 -4.89 -9.61
C THR A 54 -0.23 -4.14 -10.85
N LYS A 55 -0.98 -4.81 -11.72
CA LYS A 55 -1.39 -4.28 -13.02
C LYS A 55 -2.80 -3.70 -13.00
N PHE A 56 -3.61 -4.09 -12.02
CA PHE A 56 -5.00 -3.67 -11.94
C PHE A 56 -5.45 -3.56 -10.48
N CYS A 57 -6.31 -2.59 -10.22
CA CYS A 57 -6.88 -2.37 -8.89
C CYS A 57 -8.32 -1.90 -9.07
N ASP A 58 -9.26 -2.54 -8.39
CA ASP A 58 -10.65 -2.10 -8.41
C ASP A 58 -10.99 -1.34 -7.11
N SER A 59 -12.28 -1.05 -6.92
CA SER A 59 -12.73 -0.31 -5.73
C SER A 59 -12.46 -1.07 -4.43
N SER A 60 -12.50 -2.40 -4.46
CA SER A 60 -12.17 -3.21 -3.27
C SER A 60 -10.71 -3.06 -2.91
N GLY A 61 -9.82 -3.04 -3.92
CA GLY A 61 -8.40 -2.81 -3.71
C GLY A 61 -8.14 -1.43 -3.15
N LEU A 62 -8.79 -0.41 -3.71
CA LEU A 62 -8.65 0.96 -3.23
C LEU A 62 -9.13 1.10 -1.78
N SER A 63 -10.22 0.41 -1.41
CA SER A 63 -10.69 0.40 -0.04
C SER A 63 -9.67 -0.19 0.92
N ALA A 64 -8.99 -1.26 0.51
CA ALA A 64 -7.94 -1.86 1.33
C ALA A 64 -6.77 -0.88 1.53
N ILE A 65 -6.40 -0.16 0.48
CA ILE A 65 -5.33 0.84 0.56
C ILE A 65 -5.73 1.98 1.50
N LEU A 66 -7.00 2.40 1.45
CA LEU A 66 -7.51 3.44 2.35
C LEU A 66 -7.42 3.02 3.82
N VAL A 67 -7.60 1.73 4.11
CA VAL A 67 -7.45 1.23 5.48
C VAL A 67 -6.04 1.51 6.00
N ALA A 68 -5.01 1.26 5.19
CA ALA A 68 -3.63 1.54 5.58
C ALA A 68 -3.42 3.02 5.88
N ASN A 69 -3.94 3.88 5.01
CA ASN A 69 -3.79 5.32 5.19
C ASN A 69 -4.43 5.78 6.50
N ARG A 70 -5.63 5.27 6.80
CA ARG A 70 -6.35 5.60 8.03
C ARG A 70 -5.63 5.09 9.27
N LEU A 71 -5.17 3.83 9.24
CA LEU A 71 -4.47 3.22 10.37
C LEU A 71 -3.19 4.01 10.71
N CYS A 72 -2.42 4.39 9.70
CA CYS A 72 -1.20 5.15 9.92
C CYS A 72 -1.51 6.53 10.47
N LYS A 73 -2.52 7.19 9.91
CA LYS A 73 -2.92 8.53 10.35
C LYS A 73 -3.38 8.51 11.81
N ASP A 74 -4.19 7.53 12.19
CA ASP A 74 -4.74 7.41 13.53
C ASP A 74 -3.68 7.09 14.58
N THR A 75 -2.52 6.61 14.16
CA THR A 75 -1.41 6.28 15.05
C THR A 75 -0.22 7.24 14.90
N ASN A 76 -0.48 8.43 14.37
CA ASN A 76 0.52 9.50 14.20
C ASN A 76 1.67 9.09 13.28
N GLY A 77 1.37 8.29 12.28
CA GLY A 77 2.35 7.81 11.31
C GLY A 77 2.12 8.38 9.93
N ALA A 78 2.58 7.66 8.93
CA ALA A 78 2.47 8.07 7.53
C ALA A 78 2.35 6.85 6.63
N PHE A 79 1.60 7.03 5.54
CA PHE A 79 1.41 5.99 4.52
C PHE A 79 1.75 6.56 3.15
N ALA A 80 2.37 5.76 2.30
CA ALA A 80 2.67 6.14 0.94
C ALA A 80 2.56 4.94 0.00
N ILE A 81 2.43 5.22 -1.29
CA ILE A 81 2.38 4.24 -2.36
C ILE A 81 3.57 4.49 -3.28
N ALA A 82 4.20 3.42 -3.76
CA ALA A 82 5.31 3.53 -4.70
C ALA A 82 5.12 2.59 -5.88
N GLY A 83 5.58 3.02 -7.04
CA GLY A 83 5.67 2.18 -8.23
C GLY A 83 4.36 1.81 -8.89
N ALA A 84 3.27 2.52 -8.59
CA ALA A 84 1.97 2.21 -9.19
C ALA A 84 2.03 2.37 -10.70
N GLN A 85 1.54 1.35 -11.43
CA GLN A 85 1.51 1.38 -12.89
C GLN A 85 0.40 2.32 -13.40
N PRO A 86 0.47 2.76 -14.67
CA PRO A 86 -0.48 3.75 -15.21
C PRO A 86 -1.95 3.40 -15.01
N VAL A 87 -2.34 2.14 -15.17
CA VAL A 87 -3.74 1.72 -14.99
C VAL A 87 -4.15 1.91 -13.53
N VAL A 88 -3.28 1.57 -12.59
CA VAL A 88 -3.56 1.73 -11.16
C VAL A 88 -3.63 3.22 -10.80
N LEU A 89 -2.70 4.02 -11.31
CA LEU A 89 -2.72 5.46 -11.08
C LEU A 89 -4.02 6.08 -11.59
N LYS A 90 -4.48 5.63 -12.76
CA LYS A 90 -5.73 6.12 -13.34
C LYS A 90 -6.92 5.81 -12.44
N MET A 91 -6.96 4.61 -11.87
CA MET A 91 -8.03 4.23 -10.94
C MET A 91 -8.02 5.10 -9.69
N ILE A 92 -6.82 5.39 -9.18
CA ILE A 92 -6.67 6.27 -8.02
C ILE A 92 -7.18 7.67 -8.34
N GLU A 93 -6.84 8.21 -9.52
CA GLU A 93 -7.29 9.52 -9.96
C GLU A 93 -8.81 9.58 -10.14
N ILE A 94 -9.40 8.56 -10.76
CA ILE A 94 -10.85 8.50 -10.98
C ILE A 94 -11.59 8.51 -9.64
N ALA A 95 -11.04 7.81 -8.64
CA ALA A 95 -11.62 7.77 -7.30
C ALA A 95 -11.29 9.03 -6.49
N GLN A 96 -10.54 9.97 -7.05
CA GLN A 96 -10.08 11.19 -6.40
C GLN A 96 -9.22 10.94 -5.16
N LEU A 97 -8.54 9.81 -5.13
CA LEU A 97 -7.66 9.43 -4.02
C LEU A 97 -6.21 9.88 -4.21
N ASP A 98 -5.89 10.44 -5.37
CA ASP A 98 -4.58 11.04 -5.61
C ASP A 98 -4.30 12.22 -4.67
N ARG A 99 -5.35 12.82 -4.11
CA ARG A 99 -5.24 13.88 -3.09
C ARG A 99 -5.04 13.34 -1.69
N VAL A 100 -5.38 12.07 -1.48
CA VAL A 100 -5.33 11.44 -0.16
C VAL A 100 -4.01 10.70 0.04
N PHE A 101 -3.56 10.00 -1.00
CA PHE A 101 -2.35 9.18 -0.93
C PHE A 101 -1.12 9.97 -1.37
N ARG A 102 -0.02 9.76 -0.66
CA ARG A 102 1.30 10.22 -1.11
C ARG A 102 1.83 9.16 -2.07
N ILE A 103 2.08 9.54 -3.31
CA ILE A 103 2.42 8.61 -4.39
C ILE A 103 3.80 8.96 -4.95
N PHE A 104 4.66 7.94 -5.03
CA PHE A 104 6.02 8.08 -5.53
C PHE A 104 6.27 7.11 -6.68
N GLN A 105 7.24 7.42 -7.53
CA GLN A 105 7.56 6.56 -8.67
C GLN A 105 8.33 5.32 -8.26
N SER A 106 9.09 5.39 -7.16
CA SER A 106 9.91 4.27 -6.71
C SER A 106 9.89 4.15 -5.20
N VAL A 107 10.26 2.96 -4.72
CA VAL A 107 10.40 2.69 -3.30
C VAL A 107 11.48 3.60 -2.71
N GLU A 108 12.58 3.81 -3.41
CA GLU A 108 13.70 4.62 -2.94
C GLU A 108 13.28 6.07 -2.73
N GLU A 109 12.52 6.64 -3.66
CA GLU A 109 12.01 8.01 -3.51
C GLU A 109 11.07 8.11 -2.31
N ALA A 110 10.20 7.13 -2.15
CA ALA A 110 9.24 7.11 -1.05
C ALA A 110 9.96 7.00 0.29
N LEU A 111 10.95 6.12 0.40
CA LEU A 111 11.70 5.94 1.63
C LEU A 111 12.45 7.21 2.03
N ALA A 112 12.99 7.92 1.05
CA ALA A 112 13.67 9.20 1.31
C ALA A 112 12.70 10.22 1.90
N ASP A 113 11.45 10.21 1.46
CA ASP A 113 10.44 11.15 1.94
C ASP A 113 9.99 10.85 3.37
N PHE A 114 10.10 9.59 3.81
CA PHE A 114 9.78 9.19 5.19
C PHE A 114 10.83 9.66 6.20
N GLU A 115 12.00 10.02 5.75
CA GLU A 115 13.08 10.47 6.63
C GLU A 115 12.80 11.81 7.26
#